data_f4d9d0f5261057a03224d2ffe6907ffb
#
_entry.id   f4d9d0f5261057a03224d2ffe6907ffb
#
_cell.length_a   1.000
_cell.length_b   1.000
_cell.length_c   1.000
_cell.angle_alpha   90.00
_cell.angle_beta   90.00
_cell.angle_gamma   90.00
#
_symmetry.space_group_name_H-M   'P 1'
#
loop_
_entity.id
_entity.type
_entity.pdbx_description
1 polymer ?
#
loop_
_entity_poly.entity_id
_entity_poly.type
_entity_poly.pdbx_seq_one_letter_code
_entity_poly.pdbx_strand_id
1 'polypeptide(L)'
;MSDKSSPAEKASAYRATLNMPDTPFPMRGDLPKREPGWVKDWEDQGIYKRLRDARSGAPKFILHDGPPYANGKIHIGHAVNKILKDMIVKSRQLEGYDALYAPGWDCHGLPIENAIEKLHGRNLPRDEMQAKSRAFATEQIGQQMADFKRLGVLGDWDHPYKTMN
;
A
#
# COMPACT_ATOMS: atom_id res chain seq x y z
N MET A 1 -43.31 3.79 48.25
CA MET A 1 -41.82 3.75 48.38
C MET A 1 -41.23 4.06 47.01
N SER A 2 -40.72 5.27 46.80
CA SER A 2 -40.07 5.63 45.55
C SER A 2 -38.67 5.03 45.50
N ASP A 3 -38.41 4.26 44.47
CA ASP A 3 -37.08 3.69 44.18
C ASP A 3 -36.06 4.83 43.96
N LYS A 4 -35.15 4.97 44.93
CA LYS A 4 -34.10 6.01 45.00
C LYS A 4 -32.80 5.60 44.33
N SER A 5 -32.82 4.51 43.50
CA SER A 5 -31.61 4.08 42.80
C SER A 5 -31.16 5.15 41.75
N SER A 6 -29.87 5.40 41.72
CA SER A 6 -29.31 6.35 40.77
C SER A 6 -29.42 5.85 39.30
N PRO A 7 -29.42 6.74 38.29
CA PRO A 7 -29.41 6.30 36.90
C PRO A 7 -28.26 5.35 36.55
N ALA A 8 -27.11 5.49 37.22
CA ALA A 8 -25.96 4.61 37.06
C ALA A 8 -26.17 3.21 37.63
N GLU A 9 -26.84 3.10 38.80
CA GLU A 9 -27.20 1.82 39.41
C GLU A 9 -28.25 1.09 38.59
N LYS A 10 -29.25 1.78 38.07
CA LYS A 10 -30.24 1.20 37.14
C LYS A 10 -29.59 0.69 35.87
N ALA A 11 -28.70 1.47 35.26
CA ALA A 11 -27.94 1.04 34.07
C ALA A 11 -27.07 -0.19 34.35
N SER A 12 -26.48 -0.30 35.56
CA SER A 12 -25.73 -1.48 35.99
C SER A 12 -26.63 -2.71 36.18
N ALA A 13 -27.82 -2.55 36.77
CA ALA A 13 -28.76 -3.63 36.98
C ALA A 13 -29.28 -4.25 35.69
N TYR A 14 -29.47 -3.44 34.63
CA TYR A 14 -29.91 -3.95 33.33
C TYR A 14 -28.79 -4.55 32.49
N ARG A 15 -27.52 -4.33 32.84
CA ARG A 15 -26.39 -4.86 32.06
C ARG A 15 -26.40 -6.40 31.98
N ALA A 16 -26.82 -7.07 33.04
CA ALA A 16 -26.91 -8.52 33.09
C ALA A 16 -28.05 -9.10 32.23
N THR A 17 -29.00 -8.28 31.82
CA THR A 17 -30.14 -8.69 30.97
C THR A 17 -29.90 -8.47 29.47
N LEU A 18 -28.76 -7.86 29.10
CA LEU A 18 -28.41 -7.60 27.70
C LEU A 18 -27.80 -8.86 27.08
N ASN A 19 -28.46 -9.39 26.06
CA ASN A 19 -27.93 -10.49 25.24
C ASN A 19 -26.92 -9.94 24.21
N MET A 20 -25.84 -9.30 24.70
CA MET A 20 -24.75 -8.84 23.85
C MET A 20 -23.72 -9.97 23.74
N PRO A 21 -23.19 -10.27 22.54
CA PRO A 21 -22.12 -11.24 22.40
C PRO A 21 -20.87 -10.71 23.12
N ASP A 22 -20.26 -11.55 23.95
CA ASP A 22 -18.93 -11.29 24.50
C ASP A 22 -17.91 -11.72 23.44
N THR A 23 -17.27 -10.75 22.81
CA THR A 23 -16.36 -10.99 21.70
C THR A 23 -15.16 -10.03 21.77
N PRO A 24 -13.93 -10.53 21.50
CA PRO A 24 -12.76 -9.67 21.35
C PRO A 24 -12.80 -8.83 20.05
N PHE A 25 -13.80 -9.06 19.17
CA PHE A 25 -13.94 -8.28 17.95
C PHE A 25 -14.26 -6.82 18.28
N PRO A 26 -13.42 -5.88 17.85
CA PRO A 26 -13.60 -4.46 18.20
C PRO A 26 -14.83 -3.86 17.54
N MET A 27 -15.65 -3.14 18.32
CA MET A 27 -16.85 -2.45 17.85
C MET A 27 -16.56 -1.34 16.81
N ARG A 28 -15.35 -0.80 16.80
CA ARG A 28 -14.88 0.21 15.85
C ARG A 28 -13.76 -0.37 14.99
N GLY A 29 -13.83 -0.11 13.68
CA GLY A 29 -12.78 -0.52 12.75
C GLY A 29 -11.42 0.12 13.09
N ASP A 30 -11.41 1.45 13.33
CA ASP A 30 -10.23 2.26 13.66
C ASP A 30 -9.03 1.96 12.73
N LEU A 31 -9.34 1.74 11.43
CA LEU A 31 -8.40 1.26 10.42
C LEU A 31 -7.12 2.11 10.31
N PRO A 32 -7.19 3.46 10.37
CA PRO A 32 -5.98 4.28 10.28
C PRO A 32 -4.92 3.96 11.34
N LYS A 33 -5.35 3.45 12.51
CA LYS A 33 -4.43 3.06 13.60
C LYS A 33 -4.03 1.59 13.53
N ARG A 34 -4.91 0.72 13.03
CA ARG A 34 -4.68 -0.73 13.01
C ARG A 34 -3.89 -1.19 11.80
N GLU A 35 -4.19 -0.65 10.62
CA GLU A 35 -3.55 -1.05 9.36
C GLU A 35 -2.02 -0.94 9.37
N PRO A 36 -1.40 0.12 9.92
CA PRO A 36 0.07 0.18 10.00
C PRO A 36 0.69 -1.02 10.74
N GLY A 37 0.03 -1.47 11.82
CA GLY A 37 0.46 -2.66 12.53
C GLY A 37 0.35 -3.92 11.68
N TRP A 38 -0.75 -4.10 10.96
CA TRP A 38 -0.94 -5.25 10.07
C TRP A 38 0.08 -5.28 8.94
N VAL A 39 0.35 -4.13 8.30
CA VAL A 39 1.36 -4.05 7.23
C VAL A 39 2.74 -4.42 7.78
N LYS A 40 3.10 -3.90 8.96
CA LYS A 40 4.34 -4.26 9.62
C LYS A 40 4.42 -5.75 9.95
N ASP A 41 3.36 -6.34 10.48
CA ASP A 41 3.31 -7.78 10.80
C ASP A 41 3.49 -8.63 9.53
N TRP A 42 2.93 -8.22 8.39
CA TRP A 42 3.12 -8.90 7.11
C TRP A 42 4.57 -8.84 6.62
N GLU A 43 5.23 -7.70 6.79
CA GLU A 43 6.65 -7.53 6.47
C GLU A 43 7.53 -8.39 7.38
N ASP A 44 7.33 -8.31 8.70
CA ASP A 44 8.10 -9.06 9.70
C ASP A 44 7.96 -10.58 9.51
N GLN A 45 6.78 -11.06 9.11
CA GLN A 45 6.52 -12.47 8.82
C GLN A 45 6.93 -12.90 7.41
N GLY A 46 7.37 -12.00 6.56
CA GLY A 46 7.73 -12.27 5.17
C GLY A 46 6.59 -12.86 4.34
N ILE A 47 5.35 -12.37 4.54
CA ILE A 47 4.15 -12.96 3.93
C ILE A 47 4.28 -13.04 2.41
N TYR A 48 4.79 -12.00 1.74
CA TYR A 48 4.95 -12.03 0.29
C TYR A 48 5.87 -13.18 -0.16
N LYS A 49 7.04 -13.35 0.49
CA LYS A 49 7.96 -14.44 0.19
C LYS A 49 7.30 -15.81 0.41
N ARG A 50 6.61 -16.00 1.52
CA ARG A 50 5.88 -17.25 1.82
C ARG A 50 4.83 -17.58 0.76
N LEU A 51 4.10 -16.58 0.26
CA LEU A 51 3.15 -16.75 -0.85
C LEU A 51 3.86 -17.19 -2.13
N ARG A 52 5.00 -16.59 -2.47
CA ARG A 52 5.81 -16.97 -3.63
C ARG A 52 6.30 -18.42 -3.53
N ASP A 53 6.84 -18.79 -2.38
CA ASP A 53 7.33 -20.14 -2.12
C ASP A 53 6.19 -21.18 -2.22
N ALA A 54 5.02 -20.87 -1.63
CA ALA A 54 3.85 -21.76 -1.64
C ALA A 54 3.22 -21.94 -3.04
N ARG A 55 3.45 -21.04 -3.98
CA ARG A 55 2.94 -21.08 -5.36
C ARG A 55 4.02 -21.44 -6.39
N SER A 56 5.21 -21.80 -5.93
CA SER A 56 6.28 -22.24 -6.83
C SER A 56 5.85 -23.45 -7.65
N GLY A 57 5.99 -23.36 -8.98
CA GLY A 57 5.58 -24.42 -9.92
C GLY A 57 4.10 -24.41 -10.30
N ALA A 58 3.25 -23.58 -9.70
CA ALA A 58 1.86 -23.41 -10.10
C ALA A 58 1.75 -22.69 -11.46
N PRO A 59 0.60 -22.81 -12.16
CA PRO A 59 0.36 -22.06 -13.39
C PRO A 59 0.52 -20.55 -13.16
N LYS A 60 1.23 -19.88 -14.05
CA LYS A 60 1.49 -18.44 -13.92
C LYS A 60 0.29 -17.61 -14.30
N PHE A 61 0.04 -16.56 -13.50
CA PHE A 61 -0.83 -15.45 -13.86
C PHE A 61 0.00 -14.18 -13.86
N ILE A 62 0.07 -13.50 -15.00
CA ILE A 62 0.88 -12.28 -15.16
C ILE A 62 -0.05 -11.10 -15.31
N LEU A 63 0.02 -10.16 -14.36
CA LEU A 63 -0.59 -8.86 -14.44
C LEU A 63 0.50 -7.83 -14.73
N HIS A 64 0.52 -7.32 -15.94
CA HIS A 64 1.47 -6.26 -16.31
C HIS A 64 1.06 -4.92 -15.70
N ASP A 65 2.00 -4.27 -15.00
CA ASP A 65 1.75 -2.96 -14.41
C ASP A 65 1.92 -1.85 -15.45
N GLY A 66 0.96 -0.92 -15.53
CA GLY A 66 1.19 0.38 -16.14
C GLY A 66 1.92 1.25 -15.12
N PRO A 67 3.21 1.54 -15.34
CA PRO A 67 4.02 2.21 -14.32
C PRO A 67 3.60 3.68 -14.17
N PRO A 68 3.38 4.16 -12.93
CA PRO A 68 3.16 5.58 -12.69
C PRO A 68 4.45 6.38 -12.93
N TYR A 69 4.32 7.67 -13.22
CA TYR A 69 5.48 8.56 -13.23
C TYR A 69 6.10 8.66 -11.84
N ALA A 70 7.44 8.62 -11.81
CA ALA A 70 8.22 8.86 -10.59
C ALA A 70 8.27 10.36 -10.27
N ASN A 71 7.11 10.97 -10.06
CA ASN A 71 6.96 12.41 -9.84
C ASN A 71 5.79 12.71 -8.90
N GLY A 72 6.11 13.31 -7.74
CA GLY A 72 5.13 13.76 -6.77
C GLY A 72 4.48 12.64 -5.95
N LYS A 73 3.61 13.07 -5.05
CA LYS A 73 2.87 12.17 -4.15
C LYS A 73 1.79 11.40 -4.91
N ILE A 74 1.45 10.23 -4.39
CA ILE A 74 0.29 9.49 -4.91
C ILE A 74 -1.01 10.27 -4.68
N HIS A 75 -1.97 10.03 -5.53
CA HIS A 75 -3.33 10.55 -5.42
C HIS A 75 -4.35 9.40 -5.51
N ILE A 76 -5.63 9.72 -5.33
CA ILE A 76 -6.69 8.71 -5.30
C ILE A 76 -6.72 7.81 -6.55
N GLY A 77 -6.38 8.34 -7.73
CA GLY A 77 -6.27 7.53 -8.96
C GLY A 77 -5.18 6.46 -8.89
N HIS A 78 -4.02 6.79 -8.32
CA HIS A 78 -2.97 5.81 -8.02
C HIS A 78 -3.45 4.78 -7.02
N ALA A 79 -4.10 5.20 -5.93
CA ALA A 79 -4.62 4.30 -4.91
C ALA A 79 -5.63 3.31 -5.49
N VAL A 80 -6.63 3.78 -6.24
CA VAL A 80 -7.64 2.93 -6.90
C VAL A 80 -6.97 1.92 -7.84
N ASN A 81 -6.06 2.38 -8.70
CA ASN A 81 -5.37 1.52 -9.65
C ASN A 81 -4.57 0.40 -8.94
N LYS A 82 -3.78 0.75 -7.93
CA LYS A 82 -2.94 -0.22 -7.21
C LYS A 82 -3.75 -1.17 -6.34
N ILE A 83 -4.80 -0.69 -5.68
CA ILE A 83 -5.70 -1.54 -4.89
C ILE A 83 -6.43 -2.55 -5.78
N LEU A 84 -6.97 -2.13 -6.93
CA LEU A 84 -7.64 -3.05 -7.86
C LEU A 84 -6.67 -4.12 -8.39
N LYS A 85 -5.45 -3.76 -8.73
CA LYS A 85 -4.42 -4.74 -9.14
C LYS A 85 -4.07 -5.70 -8.03
N ASP A 86 -3.91 -5.22 -6.80
CA ASP A 86 -3.65 -6.04 -5.63
C ASP A 86 -4.79 -7.03 -5.37
N MET A 87 -6.05 -6.60 -5.48
CA MET A 87 -7.21 -7.47 -5.38
C MET A 87 -7.19 -8.59 -6.43
N ILE A 88 -6.88 -8.26 -7.68
CA ILE A 88 -6.77 -9.25 -8.77
C ILE A 88 -5.65 -10.25 -8.48
N VAL A 89 -4.47 -9.78 -8.12
CA VAL A 89 -3.31 -10.65 -7.84
C VAL A 89 -3.60 -11.56 -6.66
N LYS A 90 -4.15 -11.03 -5.56
CA LYS A 90 -4.53 -11.82 -4.38
C LYS A 90 -5.60 -12.85 -4.70
N SER A 91 -6.63 -12.48 -5.48
CA SER A 91 -7.68 -13.41 -5.94
C SER A 91 -7.07 -14.57 -6.72
N ARG A 92 -6.18 -14.29 -7.69
CA ARG A 92 -5.51 -15.33 -8.46
C ARG A 92 -4.60 -16.22 -7.63
N GLN A 93 -3.92 -15.67 -6.63
CA GLN A 93 -3.15 -16.47 -5.67
C GLN A 93 -4.05 -17.41 -4.86
N LEU A 94 -5.22 -16.94 -4.41
CA LEU A 94 -6.21 -17.78 -3.71
C LEU A 94 -6.76 -18.89 -4.60
N GLU A 95 -6.95 -18.64 -5.90
CA GLU A 95 -7.35 -19.63 -6.90
C GLU A 95 -6.24 -20.65 -7.24
N GLY A 96 -5.04 -20.49 -6.71
CA GLY A 96 -3.95 -21.46 -6.90
C GLY A 96 -2.90 -21.06 -7.94
N TYR A 97 -2.98 -19.88 -8.54
CA TYR A 97 -1.99 -19.42 -9.50
C TYR A 97 -0.72 -18.88 -8.84
N ASP A 98 0.39 -18.99 -9.56
CA ASP A 98 1.61 -18.23 -9.30
C ASP A 98 1.46 -16.81 -9.86
N ALA A 99 0.86 -15.92 -9.07
CA ALA A 99 0.55 -14.56 -9.46
C ALA A 99 1.60 -13.59 -8.89
N LEU A 100 2.63 -13.31 -9.68
CA LEU A 100 3.64 -12.31 -9.36
C LEU A 100 3.12 -10.90 -9.69
N TYR A 101 3.32 -9.96 -8.77
CA TYR A 101 3.19 -8.53 -9.06
C TYR A 101 4.54 -7.85 -8.93
N ALA A 102 5.10 -7.43 -10.07
CA ALA A 102 6.29 -6.60 -10.15
C ALA A 102 5.87 -5.13 -10.32
N PRO A 103 6.01 -4.29 -9.30
CA PRO A 103 5.70 -2.87 -9.42
C PRO A 103 6.66 -2.17 -10.37
N GLY A 104 6.17 -1.15 -11.08
CA GLY A 104 7.00 -0.39 -12.00
C GLY A 104 6.88 1.11 -11.82
N TRP A 105 7.88 1.85 -12.35
CA TRP A 105 7.88 3.31 -12.42
C TRP A 105 8.40 3.80 -13.77
N ASP A 106 7.68 4.80 -14.32
CA ASP A 106 8.16 5.59 -15.44
C ASP A 106 9.03 6.74 -14.91
N CYS A 107 10.31 6.70 -15.27
CA CYS A 107 11.34 7.58 -14.73
C CYS A 107 11.80 8.63 -15.74
N HIS A 108 11.08 8.79 -16.87
CA HIS A 108 11.45 9.69 -17.97
C HIS A 108 10.36 10.71 -18.29
N GLY A 109 10.75 11.67 -19.17
CA GLY A 109 9.84 12.60 -19.80
C GLY A 109 9.62 13.90 -19.04
N LEU A 110 8.83 14.75 -19.68
CA LEU A 110 8.56 16.13 -19.25
C LEU A 110 8.14 16.30 -17.77
N PRO A 111 7.38 15.39 -17.14
CA PRO A 111 7.03 15.57 -15.74
C PRO A 111 8.24 15.67 -14.81
N ILE A 112 9.29 14.88 -15.08
CA ILE A 112 10.52 14.86 -14.26
C ILE A 112 11.44 16.02 -14.67
N GLU A 113 11.63 16.22 -15.98
CA GLU A 113 12.45 17.31 -16.50
C GLU A 113 11.94 18.67 -16.04
N ASN A 114 10.63 18.92 -16.15
CA ASN A 114 10.00 20.15 -15.66
C ASN A 114 10.15 20.33 -14.14
N ALA A 115 10.15 19.26 -13.35
CA ALA A 115 10.40 19.35 -11.92
C ALA A 115 11.86 19.79 -11.64
N ILE A 116 12.82 19.22 -12.35
CA ILE A 116 14.23 19.60 -12.23
C ILE A 116 14.47 21.04 -12.70
N GLU A 117 13.88 21.45 -13.85
CA GLU A 117 13.97 22.83 -14.32
C GLU A 117 13.42 23.85 -13.31
N LYS A 118 12.33 23.53 -12.64
CA LYS A 118 11.76 24.40 -11.59
C LYS A 118 12.67 24.51 -10.38
N LEU A 119 13.38 23.45 -10.03
CA LEU A 119 14.26 23.40 -8.85
C LEU A 119 15.64 24.02 -9.11
N HIS A 120 16.17 23.84 -10.32
CA HIS A 120 17.58 24.14 -10.64
C HIS A 120 17.77 25.12 -11.82
N GLY A 121 16.70 25.52 -12.49
CA GLY A 121 16.76 26.38 -13.67
C GLY A 121 16.83 25.61 -14.99
N ARG A 122 16.61 26.33 -16.14
CA ARG A 122 16.45 25.73 -17.46
C ARG A 122 17.75 25.43 -18.19
N ASN A 123 18.87 26.00 -17.78
CA ASN A 123 20.14 25.95 -18.50
C ASN A 123 21.16 24.99 -17.89
N LEU A 124 20.70 23.83 -17.41
CA LEU A 124 21.61 22.80 -16.89
C LEU A 124 22.33 22.09 -18.06
N PRO A 125 23.61 21.74 -17.92
CA PRO A 125 24.28 20.79 -18.82
C PRO A 125 23.52 19.46 -18.86
N ARG A 126 23.57 18.78 -20.01
CA ARG A 126 22.78 17.56 -20.26
C ARG A 126 23.07 16.43 -19.25
N ASP A 127 24.34 16.21 -18.95
CA ASP A 127 24.79 15.21 -17.98
C ASP A 127 24.34 15.53 -16.57
N GLU A 128 24.38 16.81 -16.19
CA GLU A 128 23.89 17.26 -14.89
C GLU A 128 22.37 17.12 -14.80
N MET A 129 21.63 17.48 -15.85
CA MET A 129 20.18 17.26 -15.94
C MET A 129 19.82 15.79 -15.75
N GLN A 130 20.53 14.89 -16.45
CA GLN A 130 20.30 13.45 -16.33
C GLN A 130 20.59 12.94 -14.93
N ALA A 131 21.69 13.35 -14.32
CA ALA A 131 22.05 12.93 -12.96
C ALA A 131 21.00 13.39 -11.93
N LYS A 132 20.58 14.64 -12.02
CA LYS A 132 19.54 15.21 -11.13
C LYS A 132 18.19 14.56 -11.36
N SER A 133 17.80 14.26 -12.61
CA SER A 133 16.56 13.56 -12.93
C SER A 133 16.53 12.13 -12.34
N ARG A 134 17.65 11.39 -12.43
CA ARG A 134 17.77 10.06 -11.80
C ARG A 134 17.67 10.13 -10.28
N ALA A 135 18.33 11.07 -9.65
CA ALA A 135 18.28 11.26 -8.20
C ALA A 135 16.85 11.60 -7.75
N PHE A 136 16.22 12.56 -8.43
CA PHE A 136 14.83 12.93 -8.16
C PHE A 136 13.87 11.76 -8.32
N ALA A 137 13.93 11.05 -9.46
CA ALA A 137 13.07 9.89 -9.69
C ALA A 137 13.27 8.82 -8.62
N THR A 138 14.51 8.56 -8.19
CA THR A 138 14.82 7.60 -7.13
C THR A 138 14.18 8.00 -5.80
N GLU A 139 14.23 9.27 -5.44
CA GLU A 139 13.58 9.78 -4.24
C GLU A 139 12.05 9.62 -4.31
N GLN A 140 11.45 10.03 -5.43
CA GLN A 140 9.99 9.92 -5.63
C GLN A 140 9.51 8.47 -5.60
N ILE A 141 10.26 7.55 -6.19
CA ILE A 141 9.98 6.09 -6.10
C ILE A 141 9.95 5.64 -4.64
N GLY A 142 10.93 6.04 -3.84
CA GLY A 142 10.97 5.68 -2.42
C GLY A 142 9.72 6.15 -1.66
N GLN A 143 9.29 7.40 -1.90
CA GLN A 143 8.10 7.97 -1.27
C GLN A 143 6.82 7.25 -1.74
N GLN A 144 6.63 7.06 -3.04
CA GLN A 144 5.46 6.38 -3.59
C GLN A 144 5.40 4.90 -3.18
N MET A 145 6.54 4.22 -3.11
CA MET A 145 6.64 2.84 -2.64
C MET A 145 6.15 2.72 -1.18
N ALA A 146 6.58 3.62 -0.31
CA ALA A 146 6.12 3.65 1.08
C ALA A 146 4.60 3.85 1.16
N ASP A 147 4.05 4.76 0.34
CA ASP A 147 2.61 5.01 0.29
C ASP A 147 1.83 3.78 -0.22
N PHE A 148 2.31 3.10 -1.28
CA PHE A 148 1.67 1.88 -1.79
C PHE A 148 1.74 0.72 -0.78
N LYS A 149 2.85 0.54 -0.10
CA LYS A 149 2.97 -0.43 1.00
C LYS A 149 2.00 -0.09 2.12
N ARG A 150 1.83 1.19 2.47
CA ARG A 150 0.86 1.65 3.46
C ARG A 150 -0.59 1.30 3.08
N LEU A 151 -0.93 1.22 1.78
CA LEU A 151 -2.22 0.75 1.29
C LEU A 151 -2.38 -0.78 1.38
N GLY A 152 -1.38 -1.51 1.82
CA GLY A 152 -1.39 -2.97 1.94
C GLY A 152 -1.18 -3.71 0.61
N VAL A 153 -0.67 -3.02 -0.40
CA VAL A 153 -0.35 -3.64 -1.69
C VAL A 153 0.85 -4.58 -1.54
N LEU A 154 0.68 -5.86 -1.89
CA LEU A 154 1.73 -6.86 -1.90
C LEU A 154 2.38 -6.98 -3.28
N GLY A 155 3.71 -7.03 -3.33
CA GLY A 155 4.47 -7.13 -4.57
C GLY A 155 5.96 -7.32 -4.33
N ASP A 156 6.70 -7.51 -5.42
CA ASP A 156 8.17 -7.60 -5.39
C ASP A 156 8.77 -6.19 -5.32
N TRP A 157 8.71 -5.60 -4.13
CA TRP A 157 9.22 -4.25 -3.89
C TRP A 157 10.75 -4.15 -3.92
N ASP A 158 11.45 -5.28 -3.83
CA ASP A 158 12.91 -5.33 -3.84
C ASP A 158 13.45 -5.30 -5.29
N HIS A 159 12.65 -5.77 -6.26
CA HIS A 159 13.03 -5.82 -7.69
C HIS A 159 12.02 -5.07 -8.58
N PRO A 160 11.79 -3.77 -8.35
CA PRO A 160 10.85 -3.01 -9.13
C PRO A 160 11.38 -2.78 -10.56
N TYR A 161 10.46 -2.73 -11.51
CA TYR A 161 10.76 -2.27 -12.88
C TYR A 161 10.91 -0.75 -12.92
N LYS A 162 11.99 -0.27 -13.50
CA LYS A 162 12.25 1.17 -13.67
C LYS A 162 12.71 1.46 -15.10
N THR A 163 12.05 2.39 -15.77
CA THR A 163 12.42 2.73 -17.16
C THR A 163 13.79 3.36 -17.29
N MET A 164 14.42 3.81 -16.20
CA MET A 164 15.77 4.39 -16.18
C MET A 164 16.92 3.39 -16.02
N ASN A 165 16.61 2.09 -15.87
CA ASN A 165 17.64 1.05 -15.73
C ASN A 165 18.16 0.59 -17.09
#